data_bf63ce7f3060c8b21f5c1a98ae6794cb
#
_entry.id   bf63ce7f3060c8b21f5c1a98ae6794cb
#
_cell.length_a   1.000
_cell.length_b   1.000
_cell.length_c   1.000
_cell.angle_alpha   90.00
_cell.angle_beta   90.00
_cell.angle_gamma   90.00
#
_symmetry.space_group_name_H-M   'P 1'
#
loop_
_entity.id
_entity.type
_entity.pdbx_description
1 polymer ?
#
loop_
_entity_poly.entity_id
_entity_poly.type
_entity_poly.pdbx_seq_one_letter_code
_entity_poly.pdbx_strand_id
1 'polypeptide(L)'
;MTVLSAIITPTNVLTASSTATLTNKTIAFGSNTLTNVLSDNTAQTVTGTKTFAGTSSALAAVLTDTAEVCTVSATAATGTINYDVTTQSVLYYTSNASANWTVNFRGSSGTSLNTLMSTGQSLTVAFFVTQGATAYYNNAVQVDGNSVTPKYQGGTAWSAGNASSIDAYTYTIVKTGNAAFTVFAAQTRFA
;
A
#
# COMPACT_ATOMS: atom_id res chain seq x y z
N MET A 1 23.54 15.80 -55.97
CA MET A 1 23.72 15.84 -54.50
C MET A 1 22.50 16.54 -53.92
N THR A 2 21.55 15.80 -53.40
CA THR A 2 20.34 16.39 -52.79
C THR A 2 20.75 17.04 -51.50
N VAL A 3 20.66 18.34 -51.40
CA VAL A 3 21.07 19.10 -50.22
C VAL A 3 20.10 18.75 -49.09
N LEU A 4 20.60 18.20 -47.99
CA LEU A 4 19.84 17.79 -46.81
C LEU A 4 18.98 18.95 -46.24
N SER A 5 19.37 20.20 -46.53
CA SER A 5 18.62 21.40 -46.12
C SER A 5 17.26 21.56 -46.79
N ALA A 6 16.98 20.84 -47.90
CA ALA A 6 15.68 20.87 -48.57
C ALA A 6 14.64 19.96 -47.89
N ILE A 7 15.10 19.03 -47.04
CA ILE A 7 14.24 18.06 -46.35
C ILE A 7 14.02 18.46 -44.88
N ILE A 8 14.93 19.23 -44.32
CA ILE A 8 14.87 19.66 -42.90
C ILE A 8 14.60 21.16 -42.89
N THR A 9 13.35 21.56 -42.66
CA THR A 9 13.04 22.95 -42.38
C THR A 9 13.53 23.28 -40.95
N PRO A 10 14.04 24.49 -40.72
CA PRO A 10 14.50 24.90 -39.38
C PRO A 10 13.44 24.73 -38.29
N THR A 11 12.17 24.69 -38.66
CA THR A 11 11.04 24.45 -37.74
C THR A 11 10.87 22.99 -37.36
N ASN A 12 11.54 22.04 -38.04
CA ASN A 12 11.42 20.61 -37.79
C ASN A 12 12.63 20.02 -37.06
N VAL A 13 13.68 20.82 -36.85
CA VAL A 13 14.89 20.38 -36.14
C VAL A 13 14.88 20.98 -34.74
N LEU A 14 14.70 20.12 -33.77
CA LEU A 14 14.91 20.47 -32.36
C LEU A 14 16.37 20.27 -32.02
N THR A 15 17.08 21.34 -31.79
CA THR A 15 18.48 21.31 -31.31
C THR A 15 18.52 21.28 -29.80
N ALA A 16 19.69 20.93 -29.20
CA ALA A 16 19.87 20.91 -27.75
C ALA A 16 19.56 22.24 -27.06
N SER A 17 19.56 23.37 -27.80
CA SER A 17 19.24 24.70 -27.28
C SER A 17 17.88 25.26 -27.72
N SER A 18 17.05 24.46 -28.45
CA SER A 18 15.76 24.93 -28.90
C SER A 18 14.72 24.90 -27.79
N THR A 19 13.92 25.99 -27.64
CA THR A 19 12.79 26.08 -26.72
C THR A 19 11.47 25.82 -27.43
N ALA A 20 11.37 24.76 -28.23
CA ALA A 20 10.18 24.46 -29.00
C ALA A 20 9.17 23.65 -28.18
N THR A 21 7.89 24.02 -28.26
CA THR A 21 6.79 23.22 -27.71
C THR A 21 6.42 22.10 -28.67
N LEU A 22 6.48 20.85 -28.20
CA LEU A 22 6.03 19.69 -28.94
C LEU A 22 4.54 19.45 -28.65
N THR A 23 3.68 19.73 -29.63
CA THR A 23 2.24 19.45 -29.55
C THR A 23 1.89 18.21 -30.35
N ASN A 24 0.97 17.38 -29.84
CA ASN A 24 0.48 16.16 -30.50
C ASN A 24 1.61 15.17 -30.89
N LYS A 25 2.62 15.01 -30.03
CA LYS A 25 3.71 14.07 -30.24
C LYS A 25 3.68 12.97 -29.19
N THR A 26 3.85 11.73 -29.63
CA THR A 26 4.12 10.61 -28.74
C THR A 26 5.63 10.49 -28.55
N ILE A 27 6.09 10.61 -27.31
CA ILE A 27 7.51 10.44 -26.97
C ILE A 27 7.64 9.07 -26.29
N ALA A 28 8.33 8.13 -26.92
CA ALA A 28 8.55 6.80 -26.37
C ALA A 28 9.57 6.87 -25.22
N PHE A 29 9.17 6.47 -24.04
CA PHE A 29 9.98 6.55 -22.81
C PHE A 29 11.27 5.71 -22.90
N GLY A 30 11.22 4.55 -23.57
CA GLY A 30 12.36 3.63 -23.65
C GLY A 30 13.58 4.15 -24.45
N SER A 31 13.40 5.22 -25.22
CA SER A 31 14.45 5.80 -26.07
C SER A 31 14.78 7.25 -25.76
N ASN A 32 14.16 7.82 -24.73
CA ASN A 32 14.32 9.23 -24.36
C ASN A 32 14.47 9.38 -22.84
N THR A 33 15.42 10.21 -22.41
CA THR A 33 15.48 10.64 -21.02
C THR A 33 14.55 11.85 -20.85
N LEU A 34 13.42 11.62 -20.20
CA LEU A 34 12.47 12.68 -19.86
C LEU A 34 12.63 13.00 -18.38
N THR A 35 12.99 14.24 -18.06
CA THR A 35 13.09 14.75 -16.69
C THR A 35 11.84 15.58 -16.37
N ASN A 36 11.33 15.47 -15.14
CA ASN A 36 10.19 16.28 -14.64
C ASN A 36 8.86 16.07 -15.40
N VAL A 37 8.53 14.84 -15.78
CA VAL A 37 7.33 14.53 -16.59
C VAL A 37 6.02 14.51 -15.80
N LEU A 38 6.07 14.50 -14.46
CA LEU A 38 4.90 14.54 -13.58
C LEU A 38 4.58 16.00 -13.16
N SER A 39 4.48 16.90 -14.13
CA SER A 39 4.21 18.32 -13.86
C SER A 39 2.83 18.78 -14.31
N ASP A 40 1.93 17.86 -14.63
CA ASP A 40 0.60 18.20 -15.10
C ASP A 40 -0.34 18.45 -13.92
N ASN A 41 -1.20 19.43 -14.06
CA ASN A 41 -2.28 19.77 -13.13
C ASN A 41 -3.58 19.00 -13.41
N THR A 42 -3.53 17.98 -14.25
CA THR A 42 -4.64 17.07 -14.54
C THR A 42 -4.53 15.80 -13.71
N ALA A 43 -5.67 15.13 -13.47
CA ALA A 43 -5.69 13.84 -12.81
C ALA A 43 -4.94 12.79 -13.63
N GLN A 44 -3.98 12.11 -13.01
CA GLN A 44 -3.18 11.08 -13.65
C GLN A 44 -3.26 9.77 -12.88
N THR A 45 -3.36 8.65 -13.60
CA THR A 45 -3.23 7.32 -13.03
C THR A 45 -1.82 6.80 -13.29
N VAL A 46 -1.07 6.53 -12.21
CA VAL A 46 0.28 5.98 -12.28
C VAL A 46 0.25 4.55 -11.81
N THR A 47 0.46 3.60 -12.71
CA THR A 47 0.44 2.16 -12.42
C THR A 47 1.84 1.62 -12.12
N GLY A 48 1.89 0.49 -11.43
CA GLY A 48 3.13 -0.16 -10.99
C GLY A 48 3.80 0.56 -9.82
N THR A 49 4.76 -0.11 -9.20
CA THR A 49 5.50 0.43 -8.06
C THR A 49 6.33 1.65 -8.46
N LYS A 50 6.24 2.73 -7.70
CA LYS A 50 7.09 3.91 -7.82
C LYS A 50 7.93 4.06 -6.56
N THR A 51 9.22 4.22 -6.73
CA THR A 51 10.14 4.48 -5.63
C THR A 51 10.48 5.96 -5.61
N PHE A 52 10.16 6.62 -4.50
CA PHE A 52 10.56 7.97 -4.21
C PHE A 52 11.69 7.90 -3.18
N ALA A 53 12.87 8.35 -3.55
CA ALA A 53 14.03 8.33 -2.68
C ALA A 53 14.33 9.74 -2.17
N GLY A 54 14.41 9.89 -0.86
CA GLY A 54 14.91 11.12 -0.23
C GLY A 54 16.43 11.22 -0.28
N THR A 55 16.94 12.33 0.19
CA THR A 55 18.38 12.55 0.40
C THR A 55 18.65 12.85 1.87
N SER A 56 19.91 13.02 2.26
CA SER A 56 20.25 13.42 3.62
C SER A 56 19.70 14.81 4.02
N SER A 57 19.24 15.60 3.05
CA SER A 57 18.73 16.97 3.26
C SER A 57 17.31 17.20 2.72
N ALA A 58 16.66 16.18 2.15
CA ALA A 58 15.32 16.31 1.59
C ALA A 58 14.48 15.06 1.80
N LEU A 59 13.19 15.26 2.10
CA LEU A 59 12.20 14.19 2.17
C LEU A 59 11.92 13.61 0.77
N ALA A 60 11.60 12.33 0.70
CA ALA A 60 11.26 11.66 -0.55
C ALA A 60 9.95 12.16 -1.17
N ALA A 61 8.96 12.50 -0.35
CA ALA A 61 7.67 13.04 -0.76
C ALA A 61 7.04 13.86 0.35
N VAL A 62 6.24 14.86 -0.03
CA VAL A 62 5.34 15.59 0.86
C VAL A 62 3.95 15.50 0.24
N LEU A 63 3.01 14.91 0.98
CA LEU A 63 1.64 14.71 0.56
C LEU A 63 0.74 15.54 1.47
N THR A 64 -0.06 16.44 0.90
CA THR A 64 -0.94 17.31 1.68
C THR A 64 -2.15 16.53 2.18
N ASP A 65 -2.71 15.67 1.34
CA ASP A 65 -3.85 14.81 1.67
C ASP A 65 -3.85 13.59 0.75
N THR A 66 -4.02 12.41 1.33
CA THR A 66 -4.08 11.15 0.59
C THR A 66 -5.22 10.28 1.10
N ALA A 67 -6.05 9.79 0.17
CA ALA A 67 -7.05 8.80 0.48
C ALA A 67 -6.44 7.39 0.34
N GLU A 68 -6.52 6.59 1.39
CA GLU A 68 -6.18 5.19 1.36
C GLU A 68 -7.37 4.34 0.92
N VAL A 69 -7.10 3.24 0.23
CA VAL A 69 -8.17 2.32 -0.18
C VAL A 69 -8.66 1.54 1.03
N CYS A 70 -9.96 1.65 1.31
CA CYS A 70 -10.68 0.87 2.31
C CYS A 70 -11.59 -0.14 1.63
N THR A 71 -11.41 -1.42 1.93
CA THR A 71 -12.39 -2.46 1.55
C THR A 71 -13.43 -2.57 2.66
N VAL A 72 -14.67 -2.23 2.34
CA VAL A 72 -15.83 -2.38 3.24
C VAL A 72 -16.58 -3.65 2.85
N SER A 73 -16.75 -4.56 3.81
CA SER A 73 -17.38 -5.87 3.58
C SER A 73 -18.46 -6.17 4.63
N ALA A 74 -19.59 -6.66 4.19
CA ALA A 74 -20.67 -7.15 5.07
C ALA A 74 -20.41 -8.58 5.60
N THR A 75 -19.15 -8.98 5.68
CA THR A 75 -18.72 -10.27 6.21
C THR A 75 -18.53 -10.20 7.72
N ALA A 76 -18.89 -11.25 8.44
CA ALA A 76 -18.60 -11.41 9.86
C ALA A 76 -17.16 -11.90 10.06
N ALA A 77 -16.45 -11.33 11.02
CA ALA A 77 -15.10 -11.83 11.37
C ALA A 77 -15.22 -13.21 12.04
N THR A 78 -14.54 -14.19 11.46
CA THR A 78 -14.45 -15.59 11.93
C THR A 78 -13.36 -16.34 11.19
N GLY A 79 -12.85 -17.43 11.73
CA GLY A 79 -11.88 -18.33 11.10
C GLY A 79 -10.59 -17.62 10.71
N THR A 80 -10.06 -17.94 9.52
CA THR A 80 -8.86 -17.26 8.99
C THR A 80 -9.27 -16.20 7.97
N ILE A 81 -8.94 -14.96 8.27
CA ILE A 81 -9.20 -13.80 7.42
C ILE A 81 -7.91 -13.46 6.67
N ASN A 82 -7.92 -13.64 5.35
CA ASN A 82 -6.81 -13.25 4.51
C ASN A 82 -6.87 -11.74 4.25
N TYR A 83 -5.84 -11.03 4.71
CA TYR A 83 -5.64 -9.62 4.47
C TYR A 83 -4.70 -9.43 3.28
N ASP A 84 -5.27 -9.14 2.10
CA ASP A 84 -4.52 -8.97 0.85
C ASP A 84 -4.04 -7.52 0.74
N VAL A 85 -2.78 -7.25 1.10
CA VAL A 85 -2.23 -5.88 1.20
C VAL A 85 -2.13 -5.15 -0.14
N THR A 86 -2.21 -5.87 -1.27
CA THR A 86 -2.25 -5.25 -2.60
C THR A 86 -3.63 -4.72 -2.98
N THR A 87 -4.66 -5.06 -2.21
CA THR A 87 -6.04 -4.65 -2.48
C THR A 87 -6.45 -3.42 -1.68
N GLN A 88 -6.02 -3.33 -0.43
CA GLN A 88 -6.38 -2.24 0.49
C GLN A 88 -5.32 -2.04 1.57
N SER A 89 -5.26 -0.83 2.12
CA SER A 89 -4.55 -0.53 3.38
C SER A 89 -5.48 -0.60 4.60
N VAL A 90 -6.79 -0.48 4.37
CA VAL A 90 -7.82 -0.56 5.41
C VAL A 90 -8.86 -1.62 5.04
N LEU A 91 -9.19 -2.49 5.97
CA LEU A 91 -10.28 -3.48 5.84
C LEU A 91 -11.33 -3.20 6.91
N TYR A 92 -12.61 -3.13 6.54
CA TYR A 92 -13.70 -2.93 7.48
C TYR A 92 -14.78 -3.98 7.30
N TYR A 93 -14.97 -4.80 8.33
CA TYR A 93 -16.07 -5.76 8.41
C TYR A 93 -17.24 -5.16 9.19
N THR A 94 -18.34 -4.91 8.49
CA THR A 94 -19.54 -4.22 9.01
C THR A 94 -20.57 -5.15 9.67
N SER A 95 -20.46 -6.47 9.47
CA SER A 95 -21.28 -7.44 10.20
C SER A 95 -20.62 -7.83 11.52
N ASN A 96 -21.45 -8.13 12.52
CA ASN A 96 -20.99 -8.57 13.84
C ASN A 96 -20.06 -9.79 13.72
N ALA A 97 -18.91 -9.73 14.36
CA ALA A 97 -18.04 -10.88 14.50
C ALA A 97 -18.81 -12.08 15.09
N SER A 98 -18.53 -13.28 14.60
CA SER A 98 -19.23 -14.51 15.01
C SER A 98 -18.36 -15.50 15.77
N ALA A 99 -17.04 -15.33 15.73
CA ALA A 99 -16.05 -16.07 16.53
C ALA A 99 -14.73 -15.30 16.60
N ASN A 100 -13.82 -15.72 17.46
CA ASN A 100 -12.42 -15.27 17.39
C ASN A 100 -11.80 -15.68 16.07
N TRP A 101 -10.87 -14.88 15.55
CA TRP A 101 -10.30 -15.08 14.22
C TRP A 101 -8.78 -14.95 14.18
N THR A 102 -8.21 -15.59 13.18
CA THR A 102 -6.83 -15.41 12.77
C THR A 102 -6.80 -14.37 11.64
N VAL A 103 -5.91 -13.39 11.69
CA VAL A 103 -5.60 -12.56 10.51
C VAL A 103 -4.35 -13.10 9.84
N ASN A 104 -4.40 -13.32 8.52
CA ASN A 104 -3.27 -13.77 7.70
C ASN A 104 -2.91 -12.68 6.69
N PHE A 105 -1.78 -12.00 6.91
CA PHE A 105 -1.27 -10.99 5.99
C PHE A 105 -0.53 -11.63 4.84
N ARG A 106 -0.90 -11.27 3.60
CA ARG A 106 -0.26 -11.75 2.38
C ARG A 106 -0.32 -10.66 1.30
N GLY A 107 0.47 -10.79 0.23
CA GLY A 107 0.35 -9.88 -0.91
C GLY A 107 -1.03 -10.00 -1.56
N SER A 108 -1.38 -11.21 -2.01
CA SER A 108 -2.68 -11.58 -2.58
C SER A 108 -2.87 -13.11 -2.48
N SER A 109 -3.95 -13.65 -3.07
CA SER A 109 -4.14 -15.11 -3.14
C SER A 109 -3.02 -15.85 -3.88
N GLY A 110 -2.33 -15.19 -4.81
CA GLY A 110 -1.23 -15.76 -5.60
C GLY A 110 0.14 -15.16 -5.32
N THR A 111 0.26 -14.20 -4.40
CA THR A 111 1.51 -13.50 -4.13
C THR A 111 1.78 -13.42 -2.65
N SER A 112 2.92 -13.95 -2.21
CA SER A 112 3.31 -13.85 -0.80
C SER A 112 3.77 -12.44 -0.44
N LEU A 113 3.60 -12.06 0.82
CA LEU A 113 4.17 -10.81 1.34
C LEU A 113 5.70 -10.87 1.30
N ASN A 114 6.27 -12.08 1.49
CA ASN A 114 7.71 -12.29 1.37
C ASN A 114 8.26 -11.94 -0.01
N THR A 115 7.52 -12.21 -1.08
CA THR A 115 7.92 -11.84 -2.45
C THR A 115 7.72 -10.34 -2.70
N LEU A 116 6.66 -9.76 -2.13
CA LEU A 116 6.27 -8.38 -2.38
C LEU A 116 7.19 -7.35 -1.70
N MET A 117 7.65 -7.66 -0.49
CA MET A 117 8.49 -6.77 0.32
C MET A 117 9.96 -7.14 0.23
N SER A 118 10.84 -6.15 0.29
CA SER A 118 12.27 -6.34 0.53
C SER A 118 12.59 -6.28 2.02
N THR A 119 13.68 -6.94 2.44
CA THR A 119 14.19 -6.83 3.82
C THR A 119 14.45 -5.35 4.18
N GLY A 120 14.00 -4.94 5.35
CA GLY A 120 14.06 -3.54 5.82
C GLY A 120 12.84 -2.71 5.45
N GLN A 121 11.92 -3.22 4.63
CA GLN A 121 10.66 -2.53 4.37
C GLN A 121 9.62 -2.84 5.46
N SER A 122 8.72 -1.87 5.66
CA SER A 122 7.56 -2.02 6.54
C SER A 122 6.32 -1.49 5.86
N LEU A 123 5.16 -2.01 6.27
CA LEU A 123 3.85 -1.48 5.93
C LEU A 123 2.96 -1.45 7.17
N THR A 124 2.02 -0.52 7.20
CA THR A 124 1.02 -0.42 8.26
C THR A 124 -0.36 -0.55 7.65
N VAL A 125 -1.22 -1.35 8.30
CA VAL A 125 -2.59 -1.60 7.87
C VAL A 125 -3.54 -1.50 9.06
N ALA A 126 -4.81 -1.21 8.78
CA ALA A 126 -5.87 -1.17 9.78
C ALA A 126 -6.97 -2.17 9.42
N PHE A 127 -7.50 -2.83 10.44
CA PHE A 127 -8.65 -3.74 10.31
C PHE A 127 -9.71 -3.36 11.34
N PHE A 128 -10.87 -2.91 10.86
CA PHE A 128 -12.03 -2.56 11.68
C PHE A 128 -13.01 -3.73 11.68
N VAL A 129 -13.48 -4.09 12.87
CA VAL A 129 -14.42 -5.20 13.05
C VAL A 129 -15.58 -4.77 13.92
N THR A 130 -16.79 -4.90 13.39
CA THR A 130 -18.03 -4.67 14.14
C THR A 130 -18.27 -5.82 15.10
N GLN A 131 -18.63 -5.51 16.34
CA GLN A 131 -18.94 -6.48 17.40
C GLN A 131 -20.41 -6.47 17.73
N GLY A 132 -20.95 -7.67 17.97
CA GLY A 132 -22.28 -7.84 18.52
C GLY A 132 -22.30 -7.79 20.04
N ALA A 133 -23.41 -8.26 20.65
CA ALA A 133 -23.52 -8.36 22.10
C ALA A 133 -22.45 -9.28 22.73
N THR A 134 -22.01 -10.31 21.98
CA THR A 134 -20.83 -11.10 22.32
C THR A 134 -19.64 -10.53 21.57
N ALA A 135 -18.62 -10.10 22.30
CA ALA A 135 -17.41 -9.57 21.72
C ALA A 135 -16.40 -10.69 21.43
N TYR A 136 -15.90 -10.69 20.22
CA TYR A 136 -14.82 -11.56 19.76
C TYR A 136 -13.57 -10.73 19.47
N TYR A 137 -12.43 -11.36 19.23
CA TYR A 137 -11.17 -10.64 18.97
C TYR A 137 -10.24 -11.43 18.06
N ASN A 138 -9.27 -10.73 17.48
CA ASN A 138 -8.19 -11.38 16.76
C ASN A 138 -7.30 -12.14 17.77
N ASN A 139 -7.30 -13.45 17.73
CA ASN A 139 -6.55 -14.30 18.67
C ASN A 139 -5.26 -14.89 18.08
N ALA A 140 -5.03 -14.75 16.78
CA ALA A 140 -3.82 -15.21 16.13
C ALA A 140 -3.47 -14.37 14.90
N VAL A 141 -2.18 -14.27 14.62
CA VAL A 141 -1.65 -13.54 13.46
C VAL A 141 -0.75 -14.46 12.65
N GLN A 142 -0.91 -14.41 11.35
CA GLN A 142 -0.09 -15.11 10.37
C GLN A 142 0.47 -14.12 9.34
N VAL A 143 1.62 -14.47 8.77
CA VAL A 143 2.15 -13.83 7.55
C VAL A 143 2.44 -14.96 6.56
N ASP A 144 1.84 -14.87 5.38
CA ASP A 144 1.93 -15.91 4.34
C ASP A 144 1.60 -17.32 4.86
N GLY A 145 0.58 -17.43 5.74
CA GLY A 145 0.14 -18.67 6.36
C GLY A 145 0.98 -19.16 7.53
N ASN A 146 2.11 -18.51 7.84
CA ASN A 146 2.98 -18.87 8.94
C ASN A 146 2.66 -18.07 10.19
N SER A 147 2.51 -18.73 11.33
CA SER A 147 2.18 -18.06 12.60
C SER A 147 3.29 -17.12 13.05
N VAL A 148 2.89 -15.92 13.44
CA VAL A 148 3.78 -14.90 13.99
C VAL A 148 3.20 -14.42 15.33
N THR A 149 4.02 -14.36 16.38
CA THR A 149 3.62 -13.75 17.65
C THR A 149 3.86 -12.24 17.58
N PRO A 150 2.81 -11.39 17.56
CA PRO A 150 2.98 -9.95 17.52
C PRO A 150 3.66 -9.40 18.77
N LYS A 151 4.29 -8.24 18.62
CA LYS A 151 4.66 -7.35 19.70
C LYS A 151 3.47 -6.44 19.98
N TYR A 152 2.79 -6.68 21.07
CA TYR A 152 1.58 -5.95 21.43
C TYR A 152 1.88 -4.61 22.09
N GLN A 153 1.07 -3.60 21.78
CA GLN A 153 1.10 -2.33 22.49
C GLN A 153 0.90 -2.56 24.00
N GLY A 154 1.72 -1.93 24.82
CA GLY A 154 1.70 -2.12 26.27
C GLY A 154 2.26 -3.46 26.75
N GLY A 155 2.81 -4.29 25.85
CA GLY A 155 3.49 -5.55 26.20
C GLY A 155 2.57 -6.73 26.52
N THR A 156 1.25 -6.55 26.50
CA THR A 156 0.26 -7.59 26.82
C THR A 156 -0.68 -7.81 25.64
N ALA A 157 -0.86 -9.07 25.24
CA ALA A 157 -1.84 -9.43 24.23
C ALA A 157 -3.26 -9.08 24.72
N TRP A 158 -4.09 -8.57 23.79
CA TRP A 158 -5.53 -8.41 24.09
C TRP A 158 -6.18 -9.79 24.24
N SER A 159 -7.23 -9.85 25.07
CA SER A 159 -7.95 -11.08 25.40
C SER A 159 -9.45 -10.97 25.16
N ALA A 160 -9.93 -9.82 24.69
CA ALA A 160 -11.34 -9.57 24.41
C ALA A 160 -11.50 -8.44 23.39
N GLY A 161 -12.63 -8.44 22.68
CA GLY A 161 -13.16 -7.28 21.96
C GLY A 161 -14.01 -6.40 22.86
N ASN A 162 -14.70 -5.41 22.29
CA ASN A 162 -15.65 -4.53 22.95
C ASN A 162 -17.07 -4.79 22.42
N ALA A 163 -17.97 -5.26 23.26
CA ALA A 163 -19.32 -5.63 22.87
C ALA A 163 -20.12 -4.44 22.32
N SER A 164 -20.94 -4.68 21.30
CA SER A 164 -21.83 -3.69 20.66
C SER A 164 -21.11 -2.42 20.18
N SER A 165 -19.89 -2.58 19.65
CA SER A 165 -19.04 -1.49 19.23
C SER A 165 -18.23 -1.84 17.97
N ILE A 166 -17.21 -1.06 17.65
CA ILE A 166 -16.25 -1.35 16.60
C ILE A 166 -14.85 -1.42 17.24
N ASP A 167 -14.16 -2.51 17.00
CA ASP A 167 -12.76 -2.65 17.35
C ASP A 167 -11.88 -2.33 16.13
N ALA A 168 -10.85 -1.52 16.34
CA ALA A 168 -9.80 -1.26 15.37
C ALA A 168 -8.52 -1.99 15.77
N TYR A 169 -8.01 -2.78 14.84
CA TYR A 169 -6.72 -3.45 14.96
C TYR A 169 -5.75 -2.80 13.99
N THR A 170 -4.65 -2.28 14.50
CA THR A 170 -3.58 -1.72 13.67
C THR A 170 -2.36 -2.63 13.73
N TYR A 171 -1.80 -2.93 12.58
CA TYR A 171 -0.62 -3.79 12.46
C TYR A 171 0.46 -3.08 11.65
N THR A 172 1.66 -3.00 12.21
CA THR A 172 2.86 -2.62 11.45
C THR A 172 3.71 -3.88 11.25
N ILE A 173 3.90 -4.25 10.01
CA ILE A 173 4.60 -5.47 9.59
C ILE A 173 5.94 -5.06 9.01
N VAL A 174 7.02 -5.52 9.63
CA VAL A 174 8.40 -5.25 9.20
C VAL A 174 9.02 -6.53 8.68
N LYS A 175 9.50 -6.53 7.44
CA LYS A 175 10.27 -7.65 6.91
C LYS A 175 11.72 -7.58 7.40
N THR A 176 12.13 -8.52 8.23
CA THR A 176 13.46 -8.56 8.86
C THR A 176 14.44 -9.49 8.15
N GLY A 177 13.95 -10.35 7.25
CA GLY A 177 14.76 -11.30 6.47
C GLY A 177 13.91 -12.09 5.50
N ASN A 178 14.50 -13.08 4.85
CA ASN A 178 13.77 -13.99 3.97
C ASN A 178 12.74 -14.80 4.79
N ALA A 179 11.45 -14.66 4.44
CA ALA A 179 10.32 -15.25 5.17
C ALA A 179 10.31 -14.93 6.68
N ALA A 180 10.99 -13.86 7.10
CA ALA A 180 11.07 -13.42 8.49
C ALA A 180 10.42 -12.05 8.67
N PHE A 181 9.46 -11.98 9.60
CA PHE A 181 8.67 -10.79 9.87
C PHE A 181 8.55 -10.51 11.36
N THR A 182 8.59 -9.24 11.72
CA THR A 182 8.16 -8.76 13.03
C THR A 182 6.87 -7.97 12.86
N VAL A 183 5.85 -8.30 13.64
CA VAL A 183 4.56 -7.64 13.61
C VAL A 183 4.36 -6.89 14.93
N PHE A 184 4.11 -5.58 14.85
CA PHE A 184 3.67 -4.76 15.96
C PHE A 184 2.15 -4.61 15.85
N ALA A 185 1.43 -4.78 16.94
CA ALA A 185 -0.02 -4.80 16.92
C ALA A 185 -0.63 -4.01 18.06
N ALA A 186 -1.68 -3.24 17.75
CA ALA A 186 -2.47 -2.48 18.70
C ALA A 186 -3.96 -2.74 18.49
N GLN A 187 -4.75 -2.72 19.58
CA GLN A 187 -6.21 -2.75 19.55
C GLN A 187 -6.74 -1.46 20.15
N THR A 188 -7.64 -0.79 19.43
CA THR A 188 -8.41 0.36 19.93
C THR A 188 -9.89 0.02 19.86
N ARG A 189 -10.64 0.34 20.92
CA ARG A 189 -12.07 0.06 21.06
C ARG A 189 -12.86 1.35 20.90
N PHE A 190 -13.80 1.35 19.97
CA PHE A 190 -14.69 2.48 19.72
C PHE A 190 -16.11 2.08 20.13
N ALA A 191 -16.73 2.87 21.01
CA ALA A 191 -18.09 2.68 21.50
C ALA A 191 -19.04 3.70 20.86
#